data_9e77891c2789e5ef4a10c7ae2848f82f
#
_entry.id   9e77891c2789e5ef4a10c7ae2848f82f
#
_cell.length_a   1.000
_cell.length_b   1.000
_cell.length_c   1.000
_cell.angle_alpha   90.00
_cell.angle_beta   90.00
_cell.angle_gamma   90.00
#
_symmetry.space_group_name_H-M   'P 1'
#
loop_
_entity.id
_entity.type
_entity.pdbx_description
1 polymer ?
#
loop_
_entity_poly.entity_id
_entity_poly.type
_entity_poly.pdbx_seq_one_letter_code
_entity_poly.pdbx_strand_id
1 'polypeptide(L)'
;MDRNVRANLTDAEASFLVDFRRDLHMHPELAWEEHRTAAKVAGAAREAGLEVREGVAGTGVVAVLRGTGATPSGGVRRTILIRADMDALPLQETPGRPFGSTVPGRMHACGHDAHTAMAITAAKVLARHRDSLPGNVVFAFQPAEETDGGAAPMIAAGALLDPRVDAAIAIHLANTIQVGQIAAQPGPVSAATDGFVIVIRGKGGHAARPHLSVDPIAVAGQMITALHTLMTREKSPAQPGVLTIGAIHGGTAGNIIADTCELRGTLRTYDPALRTELRRRVVEVAEGTAHTFRATASLEWDGGAYPLSLIHI
;
A
#
# COMPACT_ATOMS: atom_id res chain seq x y z
N MET A 1 -13.11 21.85 -20.26
CA MET A 1 -13.90 22.34 -19.11
C MET A 1 -12.95 22.89 -18.09
N ASP A 2 -12.75 24.19 -18.15
CA ASP A 2 -11.88 24.89 -17.20
C ASP A 2 -12.70 25.20 -15.93
N ARG A 3 -12.94 24.19 -15.12
CA ARG A 3 -13.55 24.39 -13.80
C ARG A 3 -12.43 24.63 -12.82
N ASN A 4 -12.20 25.90 -12.56
CA ASN A 4 -11.27 26.37 -11.54
C ASN A 4 -11.58 25.67 -10.20
N VAL A 5 -10.78 24.67 -9.80
CA VAL A 5 -10.97 23.87 -8.57
C VAL A 5 -11.01 24.78 -7.34
N ARG A 6 -10.34 25.95 -7.40
CA ARG A 6 -10.42 27.00 -6.35
C ARG A 6 -11.82 27.59 -6.18
N ALA A 7 -12.72 27.45 -7.16
CA ALA A 7 -14.06 28.06 -7.08
C ALA A 7 -14.95 27.51 -5.96
N ASN A 8 -14.61 26.34 -5.36
CA ASN A 8 -15.37 25.71 -4.29
C ASN A 8 -14.72 25.85 -2.90
N LEU A 9 -13.50 26.36 -2.81
CA LEU A 9 -12.80 26.59 -1.54
C LEU A 9 -12.93 28.06 -1.16
N THR A 10 -13.19 28.34 0.11
CA THR A 10 -12.96 29.65 0.69
C THR A 10 -11.46 29.90 0.84
N ASP A 11 -11.03 31.16 0.94
CA ASP A 11 -9.64 31.49 1.20
C ASP A 11 -9.12 30.85 2.50
N ALA A 12 -9.95 30.76 3.51
CA ALA A 12 -9.64 30.10 4.79
C ALA A 12 -9.39 28.59 4.61
N GLU A 13 -10.21 27.90 3.81
CA GLU A 13 -10.02 26.49 3.51
C GLU A 13 -8.79 26.23 2.64
N ALA A 14 -8.51 27.13 1.70
CA ALA A 14 -7.30 27.06 0.88
C ALA A 14 -6.03 27.22 1.74
N SER A 15 -6.04 28.18 2.66
CA SER A 15 -4.94 28.38 3.63
C SER A 15 -4.81 27.17 4.55
N PHE A 16 -5.93 26.68 5.12
CA PHE A 16 -5.95 25.50 5.97
C PHE A 16 -5.34 24.28 5.26
N LEU A 17 -5.72 24.02 4.00
CA LEU A 17 -5.18 22.90 3.21
C LEU A 17 -3.64 22.93 3.14
N VAL A 18 -3.09 24.10 2.81
CA VAL A 18 -1.65 24.28 2.67
C VAL A 18 -0.93 24.15 4.01
N ASP A 19 -1.45 24.81 5.04
CA ASP A 19 -0.83 24.84 6.37
C ASP A 19 -0.90 23.48 7.05
N PHE A 20 -2.05 22.80 6.93
CA PHE A 20 -2.22 21.45 7.47
C PHE A 20 -1.28 20.45 6.79
N ARG A 21 -1.18 20.48 5.46
CA ARG A 21 -0.24 19.65 4.71
C ARG A 21 1.20 19.91 5.12
N ARG A 22 1.63 21.18 5.20
CA ARG A 22 3.01 21.55 5.58
C ARG A 22 3.36 21.12 6.99
N ASP A 23 2.41 21.25 7.92
CA ASP A 23 2.60 20.83 9.29
C ASP A 23 2.77 19.31 9.40
N LEU A 24 1.99 18.51 8.68
CA LEU A 24 2.19 17.05 8.61
C LEU A 24 3.54 16.71 7.99
N HIS A 25 3.92 17.40 6.91
CA HIS A 25 5.21 17.18 6.23
C HIS A 25 6.41 17.43 7.14
N MET A 26 6.34 18.45 7.98
CA MET A 26 7.38 18.78 8.96
C MET A 26 7.48 17.75 10.10
N HIS A 27 6.42 17.00 10.37
CA HIS A 27 6.34 16.07 11.51
C HIS A 27 5.92 14.67 11.05
N PRO A 28 6.69 14.01 10.16
CA PRO A 28 6.33 12.70 9.63
C PRO A 28 6.43 11.62 10.71
N GLU A 29 5.42 10.76 10.77
CA GLU A 29 5.34 9.61 11.65
C GLU A 29 5.31 8.33 10.80
N LEU A 30 6.01 7.29 11.24
CA LEU A 30 6.05 6.02 10.51
C LEU A 30 4.78 5.19 10.74
N ALA A 31 4.66 4.12 9.97
CA ALA A 31 3.59 3.14 10.08
C ALA A 31 3.35 2.70 11.53
N TRP A 32 2.10 2.77 11.99
CA TRP A 32 1.64 2.46 13.35
C TRP A 32 2.12 3.43 14.45
N GLU A 33 2.83 4.51 14.08
CA GLU A 33 3.28 5.56 14.98
C GLU A 33 2.57 6.91 14.72
N GLU A 34 1.54 6.96 13.88
CA GLU A 34 0.87 8.19 13.38
C GLU A 34 -0.03 8.87 14.45
N HIS A 35 0.42 8.89 15.72
CA HIS A 35 -0.38 9.38 16.85
C HIS A 35 -0.70 10.88 16.76
N ARG A 36 0.30 11.71 16.38
CA ARG A 36 0.11 13.15 16.23
C ARG A 36 -0.76 13.47 15.03
N THR A 37 -0.51 12.80 13.91
CA THR A 37 -1.28 12.94 12.67
C THR A 37 -2.74 12.57 12.91
N ALA A 38 -3.01 11.43 13.54
CA ALA A 38 -4.34 10.98 13.91
C ALA A 38 -5.06 12.00 14.81
N ALA A 39 -4.40 12.51 15.85
CA ALA A 39 -4.99 13.48 16.76
C ALA A 39 -5.33 14.80 16.02
N LYS A 40 -4.48 15.28 15.12
CA LYS A 40 -4.75 16.49 14.32
C LYS A 40 -5.93 16.30 13.37
N VAL A 41 -5.98 15.16 12.69
CA VAL A 41 -7.11 14.80 11.81
C VAL A 41 -8.40 14.72 12.59
N ALA A 42 -8.40 14.02 13.72
CA ALA A 42 -9.58 13.87 14.57
C ALA A 42 -10.08 15.23 15.12
N GLY A 43 -9.15 16.10 15.53
CA GLY A 43 -9.47 17.47 15.96
C GLY A 43 -10.13 18.28 14.85
N ALA A 44 -9.53 18.31 13.66
CA ALA A 44 -10.06 19.06 12.52
C ALA A 44 -11.42 18.51 12.03
N ALA A 45 -11.64 17.19 12.09
CA ALA A 45 -12.91 16.57 11.75
C ALA A 45 -14.02 16.94 12.76
N ARG A 46 -13.72 16.96 14.07
CA ARG A 46 -14.68 17.42 15.11
C ARG A 46 -15.02 18.90 14.96
N GLU A 47 -14.02 19.75 14.69
CA GLU A 47 -14.26 21.17 14.40
C GLU A 47 -15.18 21.39 13.21
N ALA A 48 -15.11 20.52 12.20
CA ALA A 48 -16.03 20.53 11.07
C ALA A 48 -17.40 19.89 11.37
N GLY A 49 -17.63 19.41 12.59
CA GLY A 49 -18.89 18.84 13.04
C GLY A 49 -19.15 17.41 12.56
N LEU A 50 -18.12 16.62 12.29
CA LEU A 50 -18.22 15.20 11.96
C LEU A 50 -18.26 14.35 13.23
N GLU A 51 -18.87 13.18 13.14
CA GLU A 51 -18.77 12.12 14.15
C GLU A 51 -17.42 11.43 14.00
N VAL A 52 -16.59 11.35 15.05
CA VAL A 52 -15.21 10.87 14.95
C VAL A 52 -14.97 9.68 15.85
N ARG A 53 -14.40 8.62 15.28
CA ARG A 53 -13.83 7.47 15.99
C ARG A 53 -12.32 7.46 15.79
N GLU A 54 -11.59 7.52 16.89
CA GLU A 54 -10.12 7.39 16.93
C GLU A 54 -9.72 5.98 17.34
N GLY A 55 -8.45 5.64 17.12
CA GLY A 55 -7.88 4.34 17.52
C GLY A 55 -8.42 3.16 16.70
N VAL A 56 -9.00 3.41 15.53
CA VAL A 56 -9.48 2.35 14.64
C VAL A 56 -8.28 1.62 14.06
N ALA A 57 -8.07 0.38 14.49
CA ALA A 57 -6.86 -0.38 14.20
C ALA A 57 -5.57 0.35 14.65
N GLY A 58 -5.51 0.83 15.89
CA GLY A 58 -4.35 1.50 16.46
C GLY A 58 -4.38 3.02 16.26
N THR A 59 -3.81 3.55 15.20
CA THR A 59 -3.74 5.00 14.94
C THR A 59 -4.75 5.50 13.90
N GLY A 60 -5.53 4.62 13.27
CA GLY A 60 -6.52 5.01 12.27
C GLY A 60 -7.66 5.87 12.83
N VAL A 61 -8.19 6.75 11.98
CA VAL A 61 -9.33 7.64 12.30
C VAL A 61 -10.44 7.45 11.27
N VAL A 62 -11.67 7.32 11.76
CA VAL A 62 -12.87 7.32 10.92
C VAL A 62 -13.74 8.50 11.32
N ALA A 63 -14.07 9.36 10.36
CA ALA A 63 -14.93 10.51 10.54
C ALA A 63 -16.16 10.41 9.64
N VAL A 64 -17.35 10.64 10.18
CA VAL A 64 -18.62 10.47 9.46
C VAL A 64 -19.34 11.82 9.35
N LEU A 65 -19.66 12.21 8.13
CA LEU A 65 -20.56 13.29 7.81
C LEU A 65 -21.90 12.71 7.37
N ARG A 66 -22.92 12.84 8.22
CA ARG A 66 -24.28 12.44 7.85
C ARG A 66 -24.96 13.61 7.14
N GLY A 67 -25.25 13.44 5.85
CA GLY A 67 -26.00 14.41 5.09
C GLY A 67 -27.48 14.45 5.53
N THR A 68 -28.09 15.64 5.47
CA THR A 68 -29.51 15.85 5.84
C THR A 68 -30.39 16.19 4.64
N GLY A 69 -29.79 16.36 3.44
CA GLY A 69 -30.52 16.62 2.21
C GLY A 69 -31.52 15.52 1.84
N ALA A 70 -32.49 15.85 1.02
CA ALA A 70 -33.50 14.91 0.55
C ALA A 70 -32.88 13.82 -0.32
N THR A 71 -33.20 12.56 -0.06
CA THR A 71 -32.80 11.45 -0.92
C THR A 71 -33.68 11.43 -2.19
N PRO A 72 -33.10 11.23 -3.38
CA PRO A 72 -33.89 11.08 -4.59
C PRO A 72 -34.94 9.98 -4.43
N SER A 73 -36.19 10.29 -4.76
CA SER A 73 -37.33 9.35 -4.72
C SER A 73 -37.61 8.67 -3.38
N GLY A 74 -37.19 9.27 -2.24
CA GLY A 74 -37.40 8.68 -0.90
C GLY A 74 -36.63 7.39 -0.64
N GLY A 75 -35.61 7.10 -1.44
CA GLY A 75 -34.80 5.87 -1.35
C GLY A 75 -33.85 5.80 -0.16
N VAL A 76 -33.11 4.71 -0.08
CA VAL A 76 -32.09 4.49 0.98
C VAL A 76 -30.95 5.48 0.80
N ARG A 77 -30.54 6.08 1.92
CA ARG A 77 -29.41 7.01 1.99
C ARG A 77 -28.08 6.28 1.70
N ARG A 78 -27.45 6.58 0.58
CA ARG A 78 -26.18 6.00 0.17
C ARG A 78 -25.01 6.59 0.94
N THR A 79 -23.95 5.81 1.08
CA THR A 79 -22.72 6.22 1.77
C THR A 79 -21.51 6.01 0.87
N ILE A 80 -20.73 7.08 0.68
CA ILE A 80 -19.44 7.02 0.01
C ILE A 80 -18.31 7.14 1.04
N LEU A 81 -17.24 6.38 0.86
CA LEU A 81 -16.02 6.51 1.66
C LEU A 81 -14.96 7.26 0.85
N ILE A 82 -14.30 8.21 1.50
CA ILE A 82 -13.09 8.88 1.02
C ILE A 82 -11.93 8.40 1.88
N ARG A 83 -10.93 7.77 1.27
CA ARG A 83 -9.75 7.23 1.96
C ARG A 83 -8.56 8.14 1.76
N ALA A 84 -7.80 8.36 2.82
CA ALA A 84 -6.45 8.92 2.79
C ALA A 84 -5.55 8.11 3.73
N ASP A 85 -4.31 7.94 3.35
CA ASP A 85 -3.24 7.36 4.16
C ASP A 85 -2.52 8.42 4.99
N MET A 86 -1.85 8.01 6.10
CA MET A 86 -1.27 8.94 7.06
C MET A 86 0.23 8.74 7.30
N ASP A 87 0.76 7.55 7.04
CA ASP A 87 2.12 7.16 7.39
C ASP A 87 3.19 7.79 6.47
N ALA A 88 4.39 7.93 7.01
CA ALA A 88 5.59 8.39 6.33
C ALA A 88 6.58 7.25 6.13
N LEU A 89 7.63 7.51 5.36
CA LEU A 89 8.68 6.56 5.04
C LEU A 89 9.97 6.81 5.86
N PRO A 90 10.75 5.76 6.19
CA PRO A 90 12.04 5.87 6.88
C PRO A 90 13.14 6.33 5.92
N LEU A 91 12.99 7.54 5.39
CA LEU A 91 13.88 8.16 4.42
C LEU A 91 14.34 9.53 4.92
N GLN A 92 15.62 9.86 4.69
CA GLN A 92 16.13 11.19 4.97
C GLN A 92 15.74 12.18 3.87
N GLU A 93 14.98 13.21 4.22
CA GLU A 93 14.67 14.28 3.27
C GLU A 93 15.91 15.13 2.94
N THR A 94 16.05 15.48 1.66
CA THR A 94 17.11 16.42 1.24
C THR A 94 16.81 17.82 1.77
N PRO A 95 17.74 18.47 2.50
CA PRO A 95 17.55 19.79 3.05
C PRO A 95 17.23 20.85 1.98
N GLY A 96 16.58 21.94 2.37
CA GLY A 96 16.39 23.12 1.52
C GLY A 96 14.94 23.54 1.30
N ARG A 97 13.96 22.80 1.85
CA ARG A 97 12.55 23.22 1.81
C ARG A 97 12.16 23.93 3.10
N PRO A 98 11.41 25.06 3.03
CA PRO A 98 10.98 25.80 4.23
C PRO A 98 10.08 24.99 5.17
N PHE A 99 9.43 23.94 4.65
CA PHE A 99 8.55 23.03 5.37
C PHE A 99 9.05 21.58 5.32
N GLY A 100 10.37 21.38 5.14
CA GLY A 100 10.98 20.04 5.16
C GLY A 100 10.83 19.36 6.52
N SER A 101 10.98 18.04 6.53
CA SER A 101 10.91 17.23 7.75
C SER A 101 11.82 17.75 8.84
N THR A 102 11.29 17.90 10.04
CA THR A 102 12.06 18.23 11.27
C THR A 102 12.50 16.96 12.02
N VAL A 103 12.10 15.79 11.54
CA VAL A 103 12.40 14.48 12.15
C VAL A 103 13.46 13.77 11.31
N PRO A 104 14.70 13.61 11.81
CA PRO A 104 15.76 12.95 11.07
C PRO A 104 15.37 11.52 10.62
N GLY A 105 15.67 11.19 9.37
CA GLY A 105 15.42 9.85 8.82
C GLY A 105 13.95 9.54 8.54
N ARG A 106 13.05 10.52 8.58
CA ARG A 106 11.63 10.33 8.25
C ARG A 106 11.16 11.39 7.25
N MET A 107 10.36 11.00 6.27
CA MET A 107 9.86 11.89 5.22
C MET A 107 8.53 11.40 4.66
N HIS A 108 7.59 12.31 4.38
CA HIS A 108 6.43 12.03 3.54
C HIS A 108 6.82 12.02 2.05
N ALA A 109 7.57 10.98 1.62
CA ALA A 109 8.03 10.86 0.25
C ALA A 109 6.93 10.37 -0.73
N CYS A 110 5.92 9.66 -0.23
CA CYS A 110 4.78 9.18 -1.01
C CYS A 110 3.62 10.21 -1.11
N GLY A 111 3.66 11.29 -0.31
CA GLY A 111 2.66 12.36 -0.37
C GLY A 111 1.43 12.16 0.51
N HIS A 112 1.48 11.26 1.50
CA HIS A 112 0.37 10.99 2.42
C HIS A 112 -0.03 12.20 3.27
N ASP A 113 0.91 13.11 3.53
CA ASP A 113 0.64 14.45 4.11
C ASP A 113 -0.36 15.25 3.28
N ALA A 114 -0.24 15.19 1.95
CA ALA A 114 -1.15 15.88 1.06
C ALA A 114 -2.48 15.12 0.90
N HIS A 115 -2.46 13.78 0.85
CA HIS A 115 -3.69 12.97 0.80
C HIS A 115 -4.56 13.25 2.03
N THR A 116 -3.96 13.21 3.23
CA THR A 116 -4.63 13.52 4.49
C THR A 116 -5.17 14.97 4.51
N ALA A 117 -4.35 15.95 4.08
CA ALA A 117 -4.78 17.35 4.04
C ALA A 117 -5.92 17.59 3.04
N MET A 118 -5.90 16.93 1.87
CA MET A 118 -6.98 17.00 0.89
C MET A 118 -8.27 16.39 1.44
N ALA A 119 -8.20 15.22 2.06
CA ALA A 119 -9.37 14.53 2.60
C ALA A 119 -10.03 15.32 3.74
N ILE A 120 -9.24 15.86 4.69
CA ILE A 120 -9.82 16.65 5.80
C ILE A 120 -10.36 18.01 5.32
N THR A 121 -9.74 18.61 4.31
CA THR A 121 -10.28 19.82 3.69
C THR A 121 -11.59 19.53 2.95
N ALA A 122 -11.67 18.42 2.23
CA ALA A 122 -12.92 17.98 1.61
C ALA A 122 -14.02 17.73 2.64
N ALA A 123 -13.67 17.20 3.83
CA ALA A 123 -14.61 17.04 4.92
C ALA A 123 -15.18 18.39 5.39
N LYS A 124 -14.34 19.43 5.56
CA LYS A 124 -14.77 20.79 5.92
C LYS A 124 -15.69 21.40 4.85
N VAL A 125 -15.32 21.27 3.58
CA VAL A 125 -16.14 21.77 2.46
C VAL A 125 -17.50 21.07 2.42
N LEU A 126 -17.54 19.74 2.49
CA LEU A 126 -18.78 18.97 2.45
C LEU A 126 -19.66 19.20 3.67
N ALA A 127 -19.06 19.45 4.84
CA ALA A 127 -19.82 19.78 6.06
C ALA A 127 -20.64 21.08 5.90
N ARG A 128 -20.12 22.07 5.17
CA ARG A 128 -20.90 23.31 4.84
C ARG A 128 -22.12 23.02 3.96
N HIS A 129 -22.11 21.93 3.24
CA HIS A 129 -23.17 21.52 2.33
C HIS A 129 -24.02 20.36 2.88
N ARG A 130 -23.89 20.06 4.18
CA ARG A 130 -24.59 18.94 4.85
C ARG A 130 -26.08 18.87 4.49
N ASP A 131 -26.76 20.03 4.50
CA ASP A 131 -28.21 20.11 4.30
C ASP A 131 -28.64 19.82 2.85
N SER A 132 -27.72 19.85 1.91
CA SER A 132 -27.93 19.49 0.51
C SER A 132 -27.41 18.10 0.14
N LEU A 133 -26.66 17.45 1.00
CA LEU A 133 -26.13 16.11 0.76
C LEU A 133 -27.19 15.03 0.92
N PRO A 134 -27.57 14.30 -0.16
CA PRO A 134 -28.58 13.25 -0.09
C PRO A 134 -28.06 11.94 0.52
N GLY A 135 -26.75 11.84 0.80
CA GLY A 135 -26.05 10.66 1.31
C GLY A 135 -25.16 10.97 2.50
N ASN A 136 -24.44 9.95 2.97
CA ASN A 136 -23.41 10.10 3.99
C ASN A 136 -22.02 10.06 3.35
N VAL A 137 -21.04 10.68 3.99
CA VAL A 137 -19.64 10.57 3.61
C VAL A 137 -18.84 10.09 4.81
N VAL A 138 -18.12 8.98 4.63
CA VAL A 138 -17.17 8.45 5.60
C VAL A 138 -15.78 8.84 5.15
N PHE A 139 -15.01 9.43 6.02
CA PHE A 139 -13.58 9.69 5.80
C PHE A 139 -12.79 8.67 6.60
N ALA A 140 -11.99 7.85 5.93
CA ALA A 140 -11.10 6.88 6.55
C ALA A 140 -9.66 7.36 6.39
N PHE A 141 -9.03 7.71 7.50
CA PHE A 141 -7.63 8.07 7.55
C PHE A 141 -6.85 6.84 8.00
N GLN A 142 -6.21 6.21 7.03
CA GLN A 142 -5.60 4.89 7.17
C GLN A 142 -4.16 5.00 7.65
N PRO A 143 -3.77 4.24 8.70
CA PRO A 143 -2.37 4.07 9.08
C PRO A 143 -1.68 3.02 8.24
N ALA A 144 -0.35 2.99 8.28
CA ALA A 144 0.52 1.90 7.85
C ALA A 144 0.24 1.39 6.42
N GLU A 145 0.12 2.30 5.45
CA GLU A 145 -0.07 1.92 4.05
C GLU A 145 1.20 1.28 3.47
N GLU A 146 2.37 1.82 3.85
CA GLU A 146 3.68 1.48 3.28
C GLU A 146 4.29 0.16 3.83
N THR A 147 3.61 -0.48 4.79
CA THR A 147 4.10 -1.71 5.43
C THR A 147 3.05 -2.82 5.39
N ASP A 148 2.53 -3.20 6.56
CA ASP A 148 1.65 -4.37 6.75
C ASP A 148 0.18 -4.13 6.39
N GLY A 149 -0.14 -2.96 5.81
CA GLY A 149 -1.46 -2.65 5.28
C GLY A 149 -2.51 -2.40 6.35
N GLY A 150 -2.61 -1.17 6.88
CA GLY A 150 -3.62 -0.78 7.88
C GLY A 150 -5.08 -0.86 7.40
N ALA A 151 -5.33 -1.02 6.08
CA ALA A 151 -6.69 -1.08 5.54
C ALA A 151 -7.46 -2.31 6.06
N ALA A 152 -6.89 -3.52 6.00
CA ALA A 152 -7.57 -4.74 6.45
C ALA A 152 -7.91 -4.72 7.95
N PRO A 153 -7.00 -4.31 8.86
CA PRO A 153 -7.34 -4.09 10.26
C PRO A 153 -8.44 -3.05 10.48
N MET A 154 -8.44 -1.93 9.75
CA MET A 154 -9.52 -0.93 9.84
C MET A 154 -10.88 -1.50 9.40
N ILE A 155 -10.92 -2.30 8.34
CA ILE A 155 -12.13 -2.98 7.89
C ILE A 155 -12.61 -3.95 8.97
N ALA A 156 -11.72 -4.76 9.54
CA ALA A 156 -12.04 -5.67 10.64
C ALA A 156 -12.55 -4.94 11.88
N ALA A 157 -12.05 -3.72 12.15
CA ALA A 157 -12.53 -2.83 13.22
C ALA A 157 -13.83 -2.08 12.86
N GLY A 158 -14.48 -2.44 11.75
CA GLY A 158 -15.81 -1.91 11.37
C GLY A 158 -15.77 -0.53 10.71
N ALA A 159 -14.70 -0.14 10.05
CA ALA A 159 -14.61 1.15 9.35
C ALA A 159 -15.67 1.32 8.23
N LEU A 160 -16.19 0.21 7.68
CA LEU A 160 -17.16 0.21 6.58
C LEU A 160 -18.61 -0.05 7.03
N LEU A 161 -18.91 -0.14 8.33
CA LEU A 161 -20.19 -0.66 8.82
C LEU A 161 -21.16 0.40 9.33
N ASP A 162 -20.67 1.49 9.91
CA ASP A 162 -21.54 2.52 10.49
C ASP A 162 -21.13 3.95 10.06
N PRO A 163 -21.84 4.49 9.05
CA PRO A 163 -22.84 3.84 8.18
C PRO A 163 -22.19 2.84 7.21
N ARG A 164 -22.98 1.85 6.77
CA ARG A 164 -22.49 0.89 5.77
C ARG A 164 -22.09 1.63 4.49
N VAL A 165 -20.86 1.38 4.04
CA VAL A 165 -20.29 1.99 2.84
C VAL A 165 -20.78 1.28 1.58
N ASP A 166 -21.24 2.04 0.58
CA ASP A 166 -21.69 1.54 -0.72
C ASP A 166 -20.58 1.64 -1.79
N ALA A 167 -19.73 2.66 -1.70
CA ALA A 167 -18.62 2.89 -2.63
C ALA A 167 -17.46 3.60 -1.93
N ALA A 168 -16.26 3.49 -2.49
CA ALA A 168 -15.07 4.13 -1.95
C ALA A 168 -14.31 4.89 -3.03
N ILE A 169 -13.68 6.00 -2.65
CA ILE A 169 -12.78 6.80 -3.47
C ILE A 169 -11.46 6.99 -2.71
N ALA A 170 -10.35 6.90 -3.42
CA ALA A 170 -9.04 7.33 -2.95
C ALA A 170 -8.34 8.13 -4.07
N ILE A 171 -7.52 9.10 -3.70
CA ILE A 171 -6.71 9.88 -4.63
C ILE A 171 -5.25 9.69 -4.21
N HIS A 172 -4.38 9.46 -5.20
CA HIS A 172 -2.94 9.39 -4.97
C HIS A 172 -2.23 10.45 -5.82
N LEU A 173 -1.24 11.13 -5.21
CA LEU A 173 -0.39 12.06 -5.95
C LEU A 173 0.51 11.29 -6.93
N ALA A 174 0.68 11.81 -8.13
CA ALA A 174 1.55 11.23 -9.15
C ALA A 174 2.47 12.32 -9.73
N ASN A 175 3.77 12.10 -9.63
CA ASN A 175 4.78 13.02 -10.17
C ASN A 175 4.91 12.96 -11.71
N THR A 176 4.27 11.99 -12.34
CA THR A 176 4.23 11.79 -13.80
C THR A 176 3.06 12.52 -14.47
N ILE A 177 2.14 13.11 -13.69
CA ILE A 177 0.96 13.83 -14.17
C ILE A 177 1.15 15.32 -13.91
N GLN A 178 0.81 16.16 -14.88
CA GLN A 178 0.96 17.61 -14.75
C GLN A 178 0.00 18.16 -13.68
N VAL A 179 0.46 19.20 -12.96
CA VAL A 179 -0.38 19.92 -11.99
C VAL A 179 -1.67 20.43 -12.66
N GLY A 180 -2.80 20.17 -12.00
CA GLY A 180 -4.12 20.52 -12.51
C GLY A 180 -4.79 19.42 -13.35
N GLN A 181 -4.11 18.29 -13.57
CA GLN A 181 -4.69 17.12 -14.23
C GLN A 181 -5.00 16.02 -13.23
N ILE A 182 -6.04 15.26 -13.52
CA ILE A 182 -6.42 14.04 -12.79
C ILE A 182 -6.49 12.91 -13.82
N ALA A 183 -5.83 11.79 -13.50
CA ALA A 183 -5.97 10.55 -14.26
C ALA A 183 -6.93 9.61 -13.54
N ALA A 184 -7.95 9.14 -14.23
CA ALA A 184 -8.85 8.09 -13.80
C ALA A 184 -9.18 7.23 -15.02
N GLN A 185 -8.92 5.92 -14.91
CA GLN A 185 -9.21 4.98 -15.98
C GLN A 185 -9.84 3.72 -15.39
N PRO A 186 -10.83 3.12 -16.04
CA PRO A 186 -11.41 1.86 -15.58
C PRO A 186 -10.39 0.73 -15.70
N GLY A 187 -10.48 -0.25 -14.80
CA GLY A 187 -9.64 -1.43 -14.77
C GLY A 187 -8.47 -1.38 -13.78
N PRO A 188 -7.46 -2.23 -13.95
CA PRO A 188 -6.34 -2.34 -13.02
C PRO A 188 -5.51 -1.06 -12.93
N VAL A 189 -5.26 -0.56 -11.72
CA VAL A 189 -4.48 0.63 -11.43
C VAL A 189 -3.15 0.28 -10.78
N SER A 190 -3.16 -0.61 -9.76
CA SER A 190 -1.95 -1.11 -9.13
C SER A 190 -1.98 -2.63 -9.00
N ALA A 191 -0.80 -3.26 -9.12
CA ALA A 191 -0.64 -4.67 -8.92
C ALA A 191 -0.65 -5.03 -7.43
N ALA A 192 -1.09 -6.27 -7.12
CA ALA A 192 -0.77 -6.90 -5.85
C ALA A 192 0.74 -7.00 -5.68
N THR A 193 1.19 -6.91 -4.45
CA THR A 193 2.58 -7.09 -4.07
C THR A 193 2.68 -8.26 -3.12
N ASP A 194 3.48 -9.26 -3.47
CA ASP A 194 3.85 -10.36 -2.59
C ASP A 194 5.38 -10.42 -2.52
N GLY A 195 5.96 -10.13 -1.36
CA GLY A 195 7.35 -10.41 -1.07
C GLY A 195 7.53 -11.89 -0.73
N PHE A 196 8.70 -12.45 -0.99
CA PHE A 196 9.03 -13.80 -0.55
C PHE A 196 10.52 -13.99 -0.28
N VAL A 197 10.79 -14.92 0.64
CA VAL A 197 12.14 -15.40 0.94
C VAL A 197 12.15 -16.91 0.73
N ILE A 198 13.09 -17.41 -0.10
CA ILE A 198 13.35 -18.82 -0.29
C ILE A 198 14.69 -19.17 0.35
N VAL A 199 14.70 -20.11 1.28
CA VAL A 199 15.91 -20.64 1.90
C VAL A 199 16.19 -22.03 1.34
N ILE A 200 17.29 -22.17 0.59
CA ILE A 200 17.77 -23.44 0.04
C ILE A 200 18.79 -24.00 1.01
N ARG A 201 18.57 -25.24 1.45
CA ARG A 201 19.46 -25.96 2.35
C ARG A 201 20.12 -27.11 1.61
N GLY A 202 21.43 -27.08 1.54
CA GLY A 202 22.27 -28.10 0.97
C GLY A 202 23.11 -28.83 2.02
N LYS A 203 24.34 -29.14 1.65
CA LYS A 203 25.36 -29.72 2.53
C LYS A 203 26.72 -29.11 2.18
N GLY A 204 27.26 -28.33 3.09
CA GLY A 204 28.56 -27.68 2.92
C GLY A 204 29.72 -28.64 2.79
N GLY A 205 30.85 -28.12 2.33
CA GLY A 205 32.06 -28.91 2.19
C GLY A 205 33.18 -28.20 1.47
N HIS A 206 34.23 -28.93 1.22
CA HIS A 206 35.41 -28.43 0.49
C HIS A 206 35.13 -28.36 -1.01
N ALA A 207 35.35 -27.22 -1.68
CA ALA A 207 35.03 -27.01 -3.09
C ALA A 207 35.74 -27.99 -4.04
N ALA A 208 36.90 -28.53 -3.67
CA ALA A 208 37.59 -29.55 -4.47
C ALA A 208 36.97 -30.96 -4.35
N ARG A 209 35.97 -31.16 -3.49
CA ARG A 209 35.26 -32.43 -3.29
C ARG A 209 33.74 -32.29 -3.36
N PRO A 210 33.20 -31.69 -4.45
CA PRO A 210 31.76 -31.34 -4.55
C PRO A 210 30.83 -32.58 -4.49
N HIS A 211 31.34 -33.76 -4.88
CA HIS A 211 30.60 -35.02 -4.85
C HIS A 211 30.20 -35.47 -3.43
N LEU A 212 30.86 -34.94 -2.36
CA LEU A 212 30.54 -35.22 -0.96
C LEU A 212 29.59 -34.20 -0.34
N SER A 213 29.20 -33.19 -1.13
CA SER A 213 28.41 -32.05 -0.72
C SER A 213 27.11 -31.93 -1.54
N VAL A 214 26.27 -30.96 -1.20
CA VAL A 214 25.13 -30.49 -2.00
C VAL A 214 25.21 -28.97 -2.03
N ASP A 215 25.54 -28.39 -3.17
CA ASP A 215 25.81 -26.97 -3.32
C ASP A 215 24.53 -26.15 -3.49
N PRO A 216 24.07 -25.42 -2.45
CA PRO A 216 22.83 -24.65 -2.54
C PRO A 216 22.94 -23.43 -3.46
N ILE A 217 24.15 -22.92 -3.76
CA ILE A 217 24.34 -21.81 -4.69
C ILE A 217 24.11 -22.29 -6.12
N ALA A 218 24.62 -23.48 -6.48
CA ALA A 218 24.35 -24.09 -7.78
C ALA A 218 22.85 -24.40 -7.95
N VAL A 219 22.19 -24.89 -6.90
CA VAL A 219 20.72 -25.11 -6.89
C VAL A 219 19.97 -23.79 -7.07
N ALA A 220 20.38 -22.70 -6.41
CA ALA A 220 19.79 -21.37 -6.54
C ALA A 220 19.81 -20.87 -7.99
N GLY A 221 20.92 -21.08 -8.73
CA GLY A 221 21.01 -20.71 -10.14
C GLY A 221 19.96 -21.45 -11.00
N GLN A 222 19.74 -22.75 -10.78
CA GLN A 222 18.71 -23.53 -11.46
C GLN A 222 17.31 -23.10 -11.06
N MET A 223 17.10 -22.82 -9.78
CA MET A 223 15.81 -22.36 -9.24
C MET A 223 15.39 -21.02 -9.83
N ILE A 224 16.29 -20.05 -9.94
CA ILE A 224 16.03 -18.77 -10.60
C ILE A 224 15.56 -18.99 -12.04
N THR A 225 16.24 -19.86 -12.78
CA THR A 225 15.86 -20.19 -14.17
C THR A 225 14.47 -20.84 -14.24
N ALA A 226 14.19 -21.79 -13.34
CA ALA A 226 12.90 -22.48 -13.28
C ALA A 226 11.74 -21.51 -12.93
N LEU A 227 11.94 -20.61 -11.96
CA LEU A 227 10.94 -19.60 -11.58
C LEU A 227 10.65 -18.60 -12.73
N HIS A 228 11.66 -18.19 -13.49
CA HIS A 228 11.43 -17.39 -14.69
C HIS A 228 10.74 -18.18 -15.80
N THR A 229 11.00 -19.50 -15.90
CA THR A 229 10.31 -20.38 -16.85
C THR A 229 8.83 -20.50 -16.49
N LEU A 230 8.47 -20.60 -15.22
CA LEU A 230 7.09 -20.54 -14.76
C LEU A 230 6.36 -19.30 -15.31
N MET A 231 6.96 -18.12 -15.19
CA MET A 231 6.36 -16.86 -15.66
C MET A 231 6.20 -16.79 -17.18
N THR A 232 7.08 -17.43 -17.94
CA THR A 232 7.10 -17.34 -19.41
C THR A 232 6.41 -18.49 -20.11
N ARG A 233 6.18 -19.63 -19.45
CA ARG A 233 5.65 -20.87 -20.06
C ARG A 233 4.35 -21.38 -19.45
N GLU A 234 4.06 -21.07 -18.19
CA GLU A 234 2.81 -21.52 -17.54
C GLU A 234 1.78 -20.38 -17.43
N LYS A 235 2.24 -19.15 -17.18
CA LYS A 235 1.34 -17.98 -17.14
C LYS A 235 0.86 -17.61 -18.55
N SER A 236 -0.44 -17.33 -18.69
CA SER A 236 -0.99 -16.80 -19.94
C SER A 236 -0.32 -15.47 -20.33
N PRO A 237 0.08 -15.28 -21.60
CA PRO A 237 0.65 -14.01 -22.04
C PRO A 237 -0.33 -12.83 -21.97
N ALA A 238 -1.65 -13.11 -21.96
CA ALA A 238 -2.71 -12.09 -21.81
C ALA A 238 -2.89 -11.63 -20.36
N GLN A 239 -2.30 -12.31 -19.39
CA GLN A 239 -2.40 -11.95 -17.96
C GLN A 239 -1.13 -11.23 -17.52
N PRO A 240 -1.19 -9.95 -17.11
CA PRO A 240 -0.02 -9.25 -16.61
C PRO A 240 0.43 -9.81 -15.25
N GLY A 241 1.74 -9.96 -15.09
CA GLY A 241 2.36 -10.44 -13.86
C GLY A 241 3.86 -10.46 -13.99
N VAL A 242 4.57 -10.16 -12.90
CA VAL A 242 6.03 -10.10 -12.84
C VAL A 242 6.51 -10.84 -11.60
N LEU A 243 7.54 -11.67 -11.77
CA LEU A 243 8.32 -12.26 -10.69
C LEU A 243 9.76 -11.77 -10.82
N THR A 244 10.31 -11.26 -9.73
CA THR A 244 11.68 -10.76 -9.67
C THR A 244 12.41 -11.41 -8.50
N ILE A 245 13.59 -11.93 -8.74
CA ILE A 245 14.57 -12.25 -7.69
C ILE A 245 15.48 -11.03 -7.56
N GLY A 246 15.33 -10.28 -6.46
CA GLY A 246 16.05 -9.03 -6.22
C GLY A 246 17.37 -9.20 -5.47
N ALA A 247 17.52 -10.29 -4.70
CA ALA A 247 18.73 -10.56 -3.96
C ALA A 247 19.02 -12.07 -3.85
N ILE A 248 20.31 -12.41 -3.77
CA ILE A 248 20.81 -13.76 -3.49
C ILE A 248 21.95 -13.65 -2.48
N HIS A 249 21.89 -14.47 -1.43
CA HIS A 249 22.90 -14.52 -0.38
C HIS A 249 23.33 -15.96 -0.12
N GLY A 250 24.61 -16.25 -0.29
CA GLY A 250 25.15 -17.59 -0.05
C GLY A 250 26.66 -17.62 -0.10
N GLY A 251 27.26 -18.44 0.76
CA GLY A 251 28.68 -18.63 0.84
C GLY A 251 29.46 -17.47 1.48
N THR A 252 30.71 -17.78 1.87
CA THR A 252 31.64 -16.84 2.52
C THR A 252 33.01 -16.82 1.88
N ALA A 253 33.39 -17.90 1.17
CA ALA A 253 34.69 -18.03 0.51
C ALA A 253 34.59 -18.92 -0.71
N GLY A 254 35.38 -18.64 -1.74
CA GLY A 254 35.33 -19.36 -3.03
C GLY A 254 35.78 -20.81 -2.99
N ASN A 255 36.46 -21.27 -1.93
CA ASN A 255 36.92 -22.65 -1.75
C ASN A 255 36.06 -23.45 -0.75
N ILE A 256 34.89 -22.91 -0.32
CA ILE A 256 33.95 -23.55 0.60
C ILE A 256 32.58 -23.62 -0.06
N ILE A 257 31.99 -24.81 -0.12
CA ILE A 257 30.58 -24.98 -0.48
C ILE A 257 29.74 -24.61 0.75
N ALA A 258 28.78 -23.71 0.56
CA ALA A 258 27.91 -23.25 1.63
C ALA A 258 26.91 -24.34 2.11
N ASP A 259 26.39 -24.20 3.31
CA ASP A 259 25.27 -25.03 3.79
C ASP A 259 23.90 -24.49 3.33
N THR A 260 23.80 -23.18 3.11
CA THR A 260 22.54 -22.51 2.75
C THR A 260 22.76 -21.44 1.67
N CYS A 261 21.69 -21.18 0.90
CA CYS A 261 21.59 -20.03 0.03
C CYS A 261 20.18 -19.46 0.14
N GLU A 262 20.08 -18.13 0.25
CA GLU A 262 18.82 -17.39 0.37
C GLU A 262 18.56 -16.61 -0.92
N LEU A 263 17.30 -16.68 -1.41
CA LEU A 263 16.78 -15.84 -2.49
C LEU A 263 15.68 -14.94 -1.93
N ARG A 264 15.71 -13.65 -2.23
CA ARG A 264 14.64 -12.73 -1.94
C ARG A 264 14.03 -12.21 -3.23
N GLY A 265 12.71 -12.19 -3.29
CA GLY A 265 12.01 -11.78 -4.49
C GLY A 265 10.65 -11.15 -4.22
N THR A 266 10.03 -10.71 -5.32
CA THR A 266 8.66 -10.18 -5.31
C THR A 266 7.86 -10.78 -6.45
N LEU A 267 6.55 -10.98 -6.20
CA LEU A 267 5.56 -11.33 -7.20
C LEU A 267 4.55 -10.19 -7.32
N ARG A 268 4.27 -9.75 -8.55
CA ARG A 268 3.29 -8.73 -8.88
C ARG A 268 2.22 -9.31 -9.78
N THR A 269 0.95 -9.12 -9.42
CA THR A 269 -0.20 -9.61 -10.19
C THR A 269 -1.37 -8.64 -10.09
N TYR A 270 -2.26 -8.63 -11.10
CA TYR A 270 -3.48 -7.84 -11.08
C TYR A 270 -4.74 -8.70 -10.83
N ASP A 271 -4.68 -9.97 -11.16
CA ASP A 271 -5.81 -10.89 -11.02
C ASP A 271 -5.65 -11.75 -9.75
N PRO A 272 -6.65 -11.79 -8.85
CA PRO A 272 -6.57 -12.55 -7.59
C PRO A 272 -6.45 -14.07 -7.79
N ALA A 273 -7.06 -14.62 -8.85
CA ALA A 273 -6.98 -16.06 -9.13
C ALA A 273 -5.57 -16.40 -9.64
N LEU A 274 -5.03 -15.59 -10.55
CA LEU A 274 -3.64 -15.72 -11.00
C LEU A 274 -2.65 -15.59 -9.83
N ARG A 275 -2.87 -14.62 -8.91
CA ARG A 275 -2.06 -14.47 -7.69
C ARG A 275 -2.01 -15.75 -6.87
N THR A 276 -3.17 -16.33 -6.58
CA THR A 276 -3.28 -17.56 -5.81
C THR A 276 -2.55 -18.72 -6.50
N GLU A 277 -2.75 -18.87 -7.79
CA GLU A 277 -2.11 -19.93 -8.58
C GLU A 277 -0.59 -19.74 -8.65
N LEU A 278 -0.09 -18.55 -8.95
CA LEU A 278 1.35 -18.29 -9.02
C LEU A 278 2.04 -18.47 -7.66
N ARG A 279 1.41 -18.05 -6.57
CA ARG A 279 1.96 -18.29 -5.22
C ARG A 279 2.13 -19.80 -4.95
N ARG A 280 1.13 -20.60 -5.27
CA ARG A 280 1.20 -22.06 -5.15
C ARG A 280 2.31 -22.64 -6.02
N ARG A 281 2.38 -22.22 -7.30
CA ARG A 281 3.36 -22.74 -8.25
C ARG A 281 4.79 -22.34 -7.91
N VAL A 282 5.03 -21.14 -7.39
CA VAL A 282 6.36 -20.71 -6.94
C VAL A 282 6.90 -21.64 -5.86
N VAL A 283 6.08 -22.04 -4.89
CA VAL A 283 6.46 -23.02 -3.85
C VAL A 283 6.81 -24.37 -4.49
N GLU A 284 5.94 -24.90 -5.35
CA GLU A 284 6.14 -26.20 -5.99
C GLU A 284 7.41 -26.24 -6.86
N VAL A 285 7.67 -25.16 -7.62
CA VAL A 285 8.89 -25.03 -8.44
C VAL A 285 10.14 -24.96 -7.56
N ALA A 286 10.08 -24.23 -6.46
CA ALA A 286 11.21 -24.10 -5.54
C ALA A 286 11.55 -25.45 -4.88
N GLU A 287 10.53 -26.11 -4.32
CA GLU A 287 10.71 -27.42 -3.67
C GLU A 287 11.13 -28.51 -4.68
N GLY A 288 10.49 -28.55 -5.84
CA GLY A 288 10.81 -29.53 -6.90
C GLY A 288 12.22 -29.34 -7.45
N THR A 289 12.67 -28.10 -7.66
CA THR A 289 14.04 -27.82 -8.09
C THR A 289 15.06 -28.23 -7.04
N ALA A 290 14.83 -27.86 -5.78
CA ALA A 290 15.72 -28.26 -4.69
C ALA A 290 15.83 -29.79 -4.56
N HIS A 291 14.69 -30.49 -4.60
CA HIS A 291 14.64 -31.94 -4.51
C HIS A 291 15.42 -32.63 -5.66
N THR A 292 15.32 -32.10 -6.89
CA THR A 292 16.05 -32.63 -8.06
C THR A 292 17.56 -32.68 -7.83
N PHE A 293 18.09 -31.73 -7.07
CA PHE A 293 19.51 -31.63 -6.73
C PHE A 293 19.86 -32.11 -5.31
N ARG A 294 18.98 -32.87 -4.67
CA ARG A 294 19.16 -33.42 -3.30
C ARG A 294 19.26 -32.38 -2.19
N ALA A 295 18.80 -31.18 -2.46
CA ALA A 295 18.64 -30.08 -1.50
C ALA A 295 17.18 -30.04 -1.00
N THR A 296 16.93 -29.18 -0.02
CA THR A 296 15.57 -28.79 0.39
C THR A 296 15.40 -27.29 0.21
N ALA A 297 14.16 -26.84 -0.03
CA ALA A 297 13.81 -25.43 -0.01
C ALA A 297 12.61 -25.20 0.90
N SER A 298 12.61 -24.07 1.57
CA SER A 298 11.44 -23.54 2.26
C SER A 298 11.17 -22.13 1.75
N LEU A 299 9.90 -21.77 1.59
CA LEU A 299 9.47 -20.46 1.15
C LEU A 299 8.56 -19.83 2.19
N GLU A 300 8.85 -18.59 2.54
CA GLU A 300 7.99 -17.74 3.35
C GLU A 300 7.54 -16.56 2.50
N TRP A 301 6.22 -16.26 2.55
CA TRP A 301 5.65 -15.07 1.94
C TRP A 301 5.70 -13.94 2.96
N ASP A 302 6.24 -12.82 2.51
CA ASP A 302 6.38 -11.61 3.28
C ASP A 302 5.20 -10.70 2.92
N GLY A 303 4.29 -10.47 3.86
CA GLY A 303 3.12 -9.61 3.72
C GLY A 303 2.38 -9.70 2.38
N GLY A 304 1.73 -8.65 1.99
CA GLY A 304 1.18 -8.51 0.65
C GLY A 304 0.06 -7.48 0.56
N ALA A 305 0.17 -6.58 -0.43
CA ALA A 305 -0.90 -5.68 -0.80
C ALA A 305 -1.84 -6.35 -1.82
N TYR A 306 -3.12 -5.98 -1.77
CA TYR A 306 -4.11 -6.42 -2.76
C TYR A 306 -4.03 -5.55 -4.03
N PRO A 307 -4.41 -6.09 -5.21
CA PRO A 307 -4.48 -5.29 -6.42
C PRO A 307 -5.59 -4.25 -6.29
N LEU A 308 -5.34 -3.04 -6.79
CA LEU A 308 -6.36 -2.02 -6.92
C LEU A 308 -6.90 -1.99 -8.36
N SER A 309 -8.21 -2.06 -8.49
CA SER A 309 -8.90 -1.92 -9.76
C SER A 309 -10.07 -0.94 -9.62
N LEU A 310 -10.19 -0.02 -10.55
CA LEU A 310 -11.32 0.90 -10.66
C LEU A 310 -12.38 0.24 -11.54
N ILE A 311 -13.46 -0.25 -10.93
CA ILE A 311 -14.48 -1.06 -11.62
C ILE A 311 -15.68 -0.21 -12.08
N HIS A 312 -15.89 0.94 -11.45
CA HIS A 312 -17.10 1.75 -11.61
C HIS A 312 -16.77 3.24 -11.76
N ILE A 313 -16.08 3.58 -12.83
CA ILE A 313 -15.93 4.99 -13.25
C ILE A 313 -16.84 5.25 -14.44
#